data_88d07053ae15cd8d1c1c89e1e0bd244d
#
_entry.id   88d07053ae15cd8d1c1c89e1e0bd244d
#
_cell.length_a   1.000
_cell.length_b   1.000
_cell.length_c   1.000
_cell.angle_alpha   90.00
_cell.angle_beta   90.00
_cell.angle_gamma   90.00
#
_symmetry.space_group_name_H-M   'P 1'
#
loop_
_entity.id
_entity.type
_entity.pdbx_description
1 polymer ?
#
loop_
_entity_poly.entity_id
_entity_poly.type
_entity_poly.pdbx_seq_one_letter_code
_entity_poly.pdbx_strand_id
1 'polypeptide(L)'
;MSEDTSFRAEHLGVITHGSLNDGIEMKLDPGESVENVVAGTFVVIQGEQHDFFCMITDVEIEAANEQILLNPPGPSDDLLREVMQGSGTYVTVQLKPMLMMPNADHPELTDEEPNSVKTIPAHFSPVAQAEADDVARVFGDETWDGGDTYFHVGHPIGMEESPVCVDLLKFAERSNAIFGKTGTGKTFLTRLLLAGTIVTGRAVNLVFDMHSEYGYGSQAEGEDGQAQFVKGLRDLFPSKVSLFSLDPATTRSRGHTPDRDVHLHADQIEPTDILPLRDTLNLNATAAESSYLLKNQYGDQWLTTLLEAQSADDFERLADETGAHKNSIEALRRKLAPFREYDFFTTQPSPDDYDVLDALLENLGAGKSVVLEFGQYDDLRVYLLVANALTRRIRRAYEQKTNRYRQTQNEADKPQPLMITIEEAHKFLSPDIAHETPFGKIA
;
A
#
# COMPACT_ATOMS: atom_id res chain seq x y z
N MET A 1 -35.27 -23.05 34.77
CA MET A 1 -35.08 -22.15 33.63
C MET A 1 -33.89 -21.27 34.01
N SER A 2 -32.71 -21.70 33.68
CA SER A 2 -31.47 -20.95 33.81
C SER A 2 -31.14 -20.54 32.39
N GLU A 3 -31.35 -19.28 32.08
CA GLU A 3 -30.74 -18.63 30.93
C GLU A 3 -29.25 -18.53 31.27
N ASP A 4 -28.50 -19.49 30.81
CA ASP A 4 -27.04 -19.42 30.75
C ASP A 4 -26.71 -18.50 29.56
N THR A 5 -26.82 -17.21 29.79
CA THR A 5 -26.18 -16.22 28.92
C THR A 5 -24.68 -16.44 29.13
N SER A 6 -24.00 -17.09 28.20
CA SER A 6 -22.55 -17.28 28.25
C SER A 6 -21.88 -15.90 28.09
N PHE A 7 -21.69 -15.19 29.19
CA PHE A 7 -20.84 -14.02 29.23
C PHE A 7 -19.43 -14.47 28.86
N ARG A 8 -18.79 -13.73 27.95
CA ARG A 8 -17.38 -13.94 27.63
C ARG A 8 -16.54 -13.85 28.92
N ALA A 9 -15.46 -14.60 29.00
CA ALA A 9 -14.73 -14.84 30.23
C ALA A 9 -14.04 -13.59 30.83
N GLU A 10 -13.72 -12.57 30.01
CA GLU A 10 -13.04 -11.34 30.46
C GLU A 10 -13.89 -10.10 30.14
N HIS A 11 -14.86 -9.83 31.04
CA HIS A 11 -15.68 -8.62 30.98
C HIS A 11 -14.88 -7.41 31.49
N LEU A 12 -14.72 -6.38 30.64
CA LEU A 12 -13.95 -5.18 30.96
C LEU A 12 -14.81 -4.03 31.50
N GLY A 13 -16.06 -3.92 31.04
CA GLY A 13 -16.92 -2.82 31.42
C GLY A 13 -18.20 -2.74 30.57
N VAL A 14 -18.87 -1.60 30.62
CA VAL A 14 -20.13 -1.36 29.93
C VAL A 14 -20.12 -0.03 29.17
N ILE A 15 -20.89 0.03 28.10
CA ILE A 15 -21.05 1.25 27.29
C ILE A 15 -21.86 2.29 28.06
N THR A 16 -21.34 3.50 28.17
CA THR A 16 -21.98 4.61 28.86
C THR A 16 -22.35 5.77 27.94
N HIS A 17 -21.60 5.97 26.86
CA HIS A 17 -21.85 7.02 25.90
C HIS A 17 -21.38 6.60 24.50
N GLY A 18 -21.91 7.22 23.44
CA GLY A 18 -21.38 6.99 22.11
C GLY A 18 -22.20 7.63 21.01
N SER A 19 -21.49 7.89 19.90
CA SER A 19 -22.08 8.30 18.64
C SER A 19 -21.38 7.59 17.48
N LEU A 20 -22.04 7.51 16.34
CA LEU A 20 -21.46 6.89 15.15
C LEU A 20 -20.25 7.66 14.62
N ASN A 21 -20.19 8.97 14.86
CA ASN A 21 -19.14 9.86 14.35
C ASN A 21 -17.99 10.07 15.36
N ASP A 22 -18.31 10.14 16.64
CA ASP A 22 -17.35 10.54 17.69
C ASP A 22 -16.74 9.32 18.41
N GLY A 23 -17.24 8.11 18.10
CA GLY A 23 -16.80 6.88 18.77
C GLY A 23 -17.71 6.48 19.93
N ILE A 24 -17.29 5.48 20.68
CA ILE A 24 -18.05 4.89 21.79
C ILE A 24 -17.19 4.97 23.04
N GLU A 25 -17.83 5.28 24.17
CA GLU A 25 -17.19 5.34 25.48
C GLU A 25 -17.67 4.20 26.37
N MET A 26 -16.73 3.49 26.95
CA MET A 26 -16.94 2.43 27.94
C MET A 26 -16.50 2.94 29.31
N LYS A 27 -17.27 2.62 30.33
CA LYS A 27 -16.83 2.71 31.72
C LYS A 27 -16.20 1.40 32.12
N LEU A 28 -14.95 1.45 32.59
CA LEU A 28 -14.22 0.28 33.07
C LEU A 28 -14.84 -0.22 34.39
N ASP A 29 -14.91 -1.53 34.55
CA ASP A 29 -15.40 -2.15 35.80
C ASP A 29 -14.43 -1.86 36.97
N PRO A 30 -14.94 -1.60 38.16
CA PRO A 30 -14.12 -1.26 39.33
C PRO A 30 -13.10 -2.34 39.75
N GLY A 31 -13.30 -3.58 39.31
CA GLY A 31 -12.39 -4.70 39.61
C GLY A 31 -11.21 -4.81 38.61
N GLU A 32 -11.27 -4.11 37.52
CA GLU A 32 -10.28 -4.19 36.43
C GLU A 32 -9.16 -3.17 36.68
N SER A 33 -7.93 -3.58 36.40
CA SER A 33 -6.77 -2.66 36.48
C SER A 33 -6.69 -1.82 35.19
N VAL A 34 -6.59 -0.49 35.40
CA VAL A 34 -6.36 0.47 34.30
C VAL A 34 -5.10 0.15 33.50
N GLU A 35 -4.07 -0.38 34.16
CA GLU A 35 -2.78 -0.72 33.55
C GLU A 35 -2.87 -1.89 32.56
N ASN A 36 -3.93 -2.69 32.65
CA ASN A 36 -4.21 -3.79 31.70
C ASN A 36 -4.93 -3.30 30.42
N VAL A 37 -5.46 -2.07 30.43
CA VAL A 37 -6.18 -1.49 29.29
C VAL A 37 -5.21 -0.71 28.42
N VAL A 38 -4.81 -1.30 27.29
CA VAL A 38 -3.78 -0.74 26.41
C VAL A 38 -4.39 -0.18 25.15
N ALA A 39 -4.06 1.08 24.80
CA ALA A 39 -4.48 1.67 23.54
C ALA A 39 -3.89 0.89 22.34
N GLY A 40 -4.74 0.61 21.37
CA GLY A 40 -4.39 -0.21 20.19
C GLY A 40 -4.76 -1.68 20.30
N THR A 41 -5.24 -2.16 21.48
CA THR A 41 -5.82 -3.50 21.61
C THR A 41 -7.27 -3.55 21.16
N PHE A 42 -7.77 -4.76 20.90
CA PHE A 42 -9.13 -4.97 20.42
C PHE A 42 -10.06 -5.46 21.53
N VAL A 43 -11.31 -4.99 21.44
CA VAL A 43 -12.40 -5.38 22.32
C VAL A 43 -13.64 -5.66 21.47
N VAL A 44 -14.55 -6.45 22.04
CA VAL A 44 -15.84 -6.74 21.43
C VAL A 44 -16.95 -6.22 22.34
N ILE A 45 -17.84 -5.40 21.78
CA ILE A 45 -19.08 -4.97 22.44
C ILE A 45 -20.18 -5.92 22.02
N GLN A 46 -20.80 -6.58 22.97
CA GLN A 46 -21.95 -7.47 22.71
C GLN A 46 -23.22 -6.63 22.57
N GLY A 47 -23.75 -6.58 21.37
CA GLY A 47 -25.02 -5.93 21.08
C GLY A 47 -26.17 -6.93 21.08
N GLU A 48 -27.42 -6.45 20.83
CA GLU A 48 -28.59 -7.28 20.77
C GLU A 48 -28.67 -8.19 19.54
N GLN A 49 -28.22 -7.70 18.39
CA GLN A 49 -28.23 -8.42 17.10
C GLN A 49 -26.84 -8.60 16.52
N HIS A 50 -25.93 -7.66 16.81
CA HIS A 50 -24.59 -7.61 16.27
C HIS A 50 -23.59 -7.38 17.39
N ASP A 51 -22.45 -8.04 17.29
CA ASP A 51 -21.25 -7.72 18.03
C ASP A 51 -20.45 -6.64 17.29
N PHE A 52 -19.85 -5.71 18.04
CA PHE A 52 -19.04 -4.64 17.47
C PHE A 52 -17.58 -4.89 17.83
N PHE A 53 -16.76 -5.14 16.82
CA PHE A 53 -15.32 -5.24 16.96
C PHE A 53 -14.72 -3.84 16.96
N CYS A 54 -14.09 -3.47 18.09
CA CYS A 54 -13.62 -2.12 18.36
C CYS A 54 -12.14 -2.12 18.74
N MET A 55 -11.48 -0.98 18.50
CA MET A 55 -10.12 -0.73 18.96
C MET A 55 -10.14 0.31 20.09
N ILE A 56 -9.39 0.07 21.14
CA ILE A 56 -9.16 1.05 22.23
C ILE A 56 -8.29 2.17 21.65
N THR A 57 -8.75 3.42 21.75
CA THR A 57 -8.03 4.60 21.24
C THR A 57 -7.49 5.48 22.33
N ASP A 58 -8.16 5.56 23.48
CA ASP A 58 -7.74 6.38 24.60
C ASP A 58 -8.27 5.82 25.93
N VAL A 59 -7.59 6.15 27.02
CA VAL A 59 -7.98 5.78 28.39
C VAL A 59 -7.88 7.02 29.28
N GLU A 60 -8.99 7.40 29.88
CA GLU A 60 -9.11 8.62 30.67
C GLU A 60 -9.55 8.31 32.12
N ILE A 61 -8.94 8.98 33.07
CA ILE A 61 -9.30 8.88 34.49
C ILE A 61 -10.19 10.07 34.84
N GLU A 62 -11.37 9.78 35.36
CA GLU A 62 -12.36 10.79 35.72
C GLU A 62 -12.80 10.73 37.17
N ALA A 63 -13.34 11.82 37.66
CA ALA A 63 -13.93 11.89 38.99
C ALA A 63 -15.40 12.32 38.88
N ALA A 64 -16.28 11.63 39.62
CA ALA A 64 -17.69 11.97 39.68
C ALA A 64 -17.95 13.36 40.27
N ASN A 65 -16.99 13.88 41.06
CA ASN A 65 -17.00 15.23 41.59
C ASN A 65 -15.56 15.75 41.66
N GLU A 66 -15.27 16.88 41.02
CA GLU A 66 -13.96 17.52 41.01
C GLU A 66 -13.44 17.87 42.41
N GLN A 67 -14.32 18.02 43.40
CA GLN A 67 -13.92 18.26 44.79
C GLN A 67 -13.13 17.09 45.43
N ILE A 68 -13.33 15.89 44.93
CA ILE A 68 -12.59 14.69 45.35
C ILE A 68 -11.09 14.84 45.02
N LEU A 69 -10.78 15.46 43.87
CA LEU A 69 -9.41 15.67 43.42
C LEU A 69 -8.68 16.75 44.21
N LEU A 70 -9.40 17.62 44.97
CA LEU A 70 -8.80 18.65 45.78
C LEU A 70 -8.20 18.09 47.07
N ASN A 71 -8.72 16.96 47.57
CA ASN A 71 -8.22 16.29 48.79
C ASN A 71 -8.10 14.78 48.54
N PRO A 72 -7.12 14.34 47.75
CA PRO A 72 -6.95 12.93 47.43
C PRO A 72 -6.57 12.14 48.74
N PRO A 73 -7.00 10.85 48.86
CA PRO A 73 -6.65 10.01 49.97
C PRO A 73 -5.14 9.82 50.05
N GLY A 74 -4.61 9.83 51.28
CA GLY A 74 -3.18 9.62 51.53
C GLY A 74 -2.71 8.22 51.15
N PRO A 75 -1.39 7.98 51.01
CA PRO A 75 -0.85 6.67 50.65
C PRO A 75 -1.20 5.54 51.66
N SER A 76 -1.55 5.90 52.91
CA SER A 76 -1.90 4.98 54.00
C SER A 76 -3.41 4.76 54.16
N ASP A 77 -4.27 5.44 53.36
CA ASP A 77 -5.71 5.39 53.52
C ASP A 77 -6.33 4.38 52.51
N ASP A 78 -5.90 3.13 52.59
CA ASP A 78 -6.27 2.08 51.62
C ASP A 78 -7.78 1.88 51.53
N LEU A 79 -8.51 1.85 52.67
CA LEU A 79 -9.97 1.68 52.70
C LEU A 79 -10.69 2.86 51.97
N LEU A 80 -10.22 4.11 52.23
CA LEU A 80 -10.81 5.28 51.61
C LEU A 80 -10.54 5.29 50.09
N ARG A 81 -9.33 4.85 49.72
CA ARG A 81 -8.98 4.71 48.27
C ARG A 81 -9.85 3.68 47.59
N GLU A 82 -10.04 2.50 48.17
CA GLU A 82 -10.88 1.43 47.63
C GLU A 82 -12.34 1.87 47.48
N VAL A 83 -12.90 2.55 48.52
CA VAL A 83 -14.27 3.10 48.44
C VAL A 83 -14.40 4.18 47.36
N MET A 84 -13.37 5.04 47.20
CA MET A 84 -13.38 6.10 46.20
C MET A 84 -13.21 5.59 44.80
N GLN A 85 -12.41 4.55 44.57
CA GLN A 85 -12.25 3.91 43.25
C GLN A 85 -13.55 3.28 42.75
N GLY A 86 -14.44 2.83 43.62
CA GLY A 86 -15.74 2.25 43.21
C GLY A 86 -16.88 3.26 43.04
N SER A 87 -16.83 4.43 43.67
CA SER A 87 -17.96 5.38 43.69
C SER A 87 -17.61 6.84 43.39
N GLY A 88 -16.37 7.23 43.59
CA GLY A 88 -15.93 8.64 43.46
C GLY A 88 -15.03 8.91 42.26
N THR A 89 -14.31 7.92 41.79
CA THR A 89 -13.48 7.99 40.59
C THR A 89 -13.82 6.81 39.67
N TYR A 90 -13.70 7.01 38.39
CA TYR A 90 -13.94 5.98 37.39
C TYR A 90 -12.99 6.18 36.21
N VAL A 91 -12.89 5.15 35.39
CA VAL A 91 -12.07 5.17 34.18
C VAL A 91 -13.00 5.06 32.98
N THR A 92 -12.82 5.93 32.04
CA THR A 92 -13.47 5.86 30.74
C THR A 92 -12.47 5.44 29.68
N VAL A 93 -12.93 4.60 28.77
CA VAL A 93 -12.13 4.07 27.67
C VAL A 93 -12.81 4.44 26.36
N GLN A 94 -12.10 5.13 25.50
CA GLN A 94 -12.58 5.50 24.17
C GLN A 94 -12.39 4.33 23.21
N LEU A 95 -13.48 3.92 22.57
CA LEU A 95 -13.52 2.81 21.65
C LEU A 95 -13.87 3.31 20.26
N LYS A 96 -13.07 2.88 19.28
CA LYS A 96 -13.36 3.12 17.85
C LYS A 96 -13.96 1.86 17.25
N PRO A 97 -15.27 1.86 16.91
CA PRO A 97 -15.88 0.74 16.21
C PRO A 97 -15.25 0.59 14.80
N MET A 98 -14.81 -0.62 14.50
CA MET A 98 -14.18 -0.96 13.23
C MET A 98 -15.13 -1.71 12.32
N LEU A 99 -15.73 -2.78 12.87
CA LEU A 99 -16.63 -3.67 12.15
C LEU A 99 -17.77 -4.10 13.06
N MET A 100 -18.91 -4.49 12.44
CA MET A 100 -20.01 -5.18 13.11
C MET A 100 -20.15 -6.57 12.52
N MET A 101 -20.40 -7.55 13.39
CA MET A 101 -20.53 -8.97 13.06
C MET A 101 -21.85 -9.49 13.60
N PRO A 102 -22.46 -10.49 12.97
CA PRO A 102 -23.64 -11.16 13.53
C PRO A 102 -23.34 -11.71 14.92
N ASN A 103 -24.26 -11.50 15.87
CA ASN A 103 -24.15 -12.10 17.19
C ASN A 103 -24.46 -13.62 17.09
N ALA A 104 -23.75 -14.43 17.88
CA ALA A 104 -23.93 -15.88 17.93
C ALA A 104 -25.38 -16.30 18.32
N ASP A 105 -26.08 -15.44 19.03
CA ASP A 105 -27.49 -15.67 19.43
C ASP A 105 -28.48 -15.48 18.27
N HIS A 106 -28.05 -14.97 17.13
CA HIS A 106 -28.84 -14.75 15.92
C HIS A 106 -28.34 -15.62 14.76
N PRO A 107 -28.60 -16.95 14.79
CA PRO A 107 -28.06 -17.89 13.78
C PRO A 107 -28.57 -17.61 12.36
N GLU A 108 -29.66 -16.87 12.21
CA GLU A 108 -30.17 -16.43 10.90
C GLU A 108 -29.27 -15.38 10.21
N LEU A 109 -28.38 -14.73 10.98
CA LEU A 109 -27.42 -13.72 10.49
C LEU A 109 -25.98 -14.28 10.36
N THR A 110 -25.74 -15.53 10.77
CA THR A 110 -24.36 -16.08 10.86
C THR A 110 -23.63 -16.24 9.52
N ASP A 111 -24.36 -16.23 8.40
CA ASP A 111 -23.76 -16.28 7.06
C ASP A 111 -23.30 -14.89 6.55
N GLU A 112 -23.51 -13.83 7.33
CA GLU A 112 -23.08 -12.49 6.94
C GLU A 112 -21.59 -12.26 7.26
N GLU A 113 -20.86 -11.76 6.27
CA GLU A 113 -19.48 -11.30 6.47
C GLU A 113 -19.43 -10.07 7.40
N PRO A 114 -18.29 -9.83 8.11
CA PRO A 114 -18.10 -8.59 8.86
C PRO A 114 -18.37 -7.34 8.02
N ASN A 115 -19.23 -6.48 8.52
CA ASN A 115 -19.67 -5.28 7.80
C ASN A 115 -19.13 -3.99 8.45
N SER A 116 -19.09 -2.91 7.65
CA SER A 116 -18.81 -1.59 8.21
C SER A 116 -19.90 -1.18 9.20
N VAL A 117 -19.48 -0.50 10.27
CA VAL A 117 -20.39 -0.05 11.32
C VAL A 117 -21.39 0.98 10.79
N LYS A 118 -22.70 0.67 10.96
CA LYS A 118 -23.81 1.54 10.52
C LYS A 118 -24.75 1.92 11.65
N THR A 119 -24.55 1.36 12.83
CA THR A 119 -25.33 1.59 14.05
C THR A 119 -24.41 1.59 15.26
N ILE A 120 -24.93 1.87 16.44
CA ILE A 120 -24.21 1.81 17.71
C ILE A 120 -24.88 0.82 18.66
N PRO A 121 -24.13 0.21 19.60
CA PRO A 121 -24.68 -0.66 20.63
C PRO A 121 -25.59 0.12 21.60
N ALA A 122 -26.42 -0.59 22.34
CA ALA A 122 -27.26 -0.01 23.36
C ALA A 122 -26.43 0.45 24.57
N HIS A 123 -27.00 1.34 25.40
CA HIS A 123 -26.43 1.65 26.70
C HIS A 123 -26.32 0.36 27.56
N PHE A 124 -25.24 0.29 28.28
CA PHE A 124 -24.89 -0.84 29.16
C PHE A 124 -24.62 -2.16 28.43
N SER A 125 -24.47 -2.12 27.09
CA SER A 125 -23.93 -3.27 26.38
C SER A 125 -22.58 -3.68 26.99
N PRO A 126 -22.37 -4.97 27.30
CA PRO A 126 -21.13 -5.44 27.88
C PRO A 126 -19.98 -5.40 26.87
N VAL A 127 -18.80 -5.08 27.38
CA VAL A 127 -17.56 -5.04 26.61
C VAL A 127 -16.60 -6.07 27.18
N ALA A 128 -16.05 -6.89 26.31
CA ALA A 128 -15.03 -7.88 26.68
C ALA A 128 -13.78 -7.71 25.84
N GLN A 129 -12.65 -8.21 26.30
CA GLN A 129 -11.45 -8.32 25.49
C GLN A 129 -11.72 -9.22 24.29
N ALA A 130 -11.22 -8.86 23.10
CA ALA A 130 -11.34 -9.71 21.93
C ALA A 130 -10.53 -10.99 22.14
N GLU A 131 -11.11 -12.13 21.80
CA GLU A 131 -10.47 -13.43 21.84
C GLU A 131 -9.85 -13.79 20.47
N ALA A 132 -9.05 -14.84 20.41
CA ALA A 132 -8.44 -15.30 19.15
C ALA A 132 -9.48 -15.60 18.06
N ASP A 133 -10.62 -16.15 18.45
CA ASP A 133 -11.73 -16.45 17.53
C ASP A 133 -12.35 -15.16 16.94
N ASP A 134 -12.42 -14.08 17.71
CA ASP A 134 -12.90 -12.79 17.21
C ASP A 134 -11.94 -12.19 16.19
N VAL A 135 -10.65 -12.28 16.47
CA VAL A 135 -9.59 -11.83 15.55
C VAL A 135 -9.65 -12.67 14.26
N ALA A 136 -9.78 -13.98 14.36
CA ALA A 136 -9.92 -14.87 13.20
C ALA A 136 -11.19 -14.56 12.38
N ARG A 137 -12.32 -14.28 13.02
CA ARG A 137 -13.56 -13.89 12.32
C ARG A 137 -13.40 -12.60 11.51
N VAL A 138 -12.57 -11.68 11.96
CA VAL A 138 -12.32 -10.39 11.28
C VAL A 138 -11.25 -10.49 10.22
N PHE A 139 -10.13 -11.13 10.54
CA PHE A 139 -8.92 -11.11 9.72
C PHE A 139 -8.67 -12.43 8.97
N GLY A 140 -9.46 -13.46 9.24
CA GLY A 140 -9.23 -14.79 8.69
C GLY A 140 -8.18 -15.58 9.46
N ASP A 141 -7.99 -16.82 9.05
CA ASP A 141 -6.99 -17.75 9.60
C ASP A 141 -6.25 -18.45 8.46
N GLU A 142 -4.95 -18.65 8.62
CA GLU A 142 -4.09 -19.31 7.62
C GLU A 142 -4.54 -20.74 7.27
N THR A 143 -5.27 -21.40 8.15
CA THR A 143 -5.77 -22.76 7.92
C THR A 143 -7.03 -22.81 7.08
N TRP A 144 -7.70 -21.67 6.90
CA TRP A 144 -8.89 -21.60 6.08
C TRP A 144 -8.55 -21.80 4.60
N ASP A 145 -9.46 -22.37 3.86
CA ASP A 145 -9.33 -22.65 2.42
C ASP A 145 -8.04 -23.44 2.03
N GLY A 146 -7.50 -24.23 2.97
CA GLY A 146 -6.30 -25.03 2.73
C GLY A 146 -4.99 -24.23 2.75
N GLY A 147 -5.00 -22.99 3.29
CA GLY A 147 -3.81 -22.15 3.44
C GLY A 147 -3.44 -21.33 2.19
N ASP A 148 -4.32 -21.29 1.19
CA ASP A 148 -4.00 -20.67 -0.10
C ASP A 148 -4.42 -19.19 -0.22
N THR A 149 -5.25 -18.70 0.69
CA THR A 149 -5.89 -17.37 0.57
C THR A 149 -5.42 -16.40 1.62
N TYR A 150 -5.38 -16.84 2.88
CA TYR A 150 -5.02 -16.02 4.02
C TYR A 150 -3.53 -16.10 4.32
N PHE A 151 -2.91 -14.96 4.58
CA PHE A 151 -1.47 -14.87 4.86
C PHE A 151 -1.24 -14.09 6.14
N HIS A 152 -0.55 -14.69 7.11
CA HIS A 152 -0.22 -14.10 8.39
C HIS A 152 0.76 -12.93 8.24
N VAL A 153 0.41 -11.77 8.78
CA VAL A 153 1.20 -10.53 8.68
C VAL A 153 1.68 -9.99 10.02
N GLY A 154 1.18 -10.51 11.14
CA GLY A 154 1.53 -10.08 12.47
C GLY A 154 0.47 -10.42 13.50
N HIS A 155 0.57 -9.81 14.68
CA HIS A 155 -0.36 -10.00 15.79
C HIS A 155 -0.84 -8.63 16.30
N PRO A 156 -2.04 -8.55 16.88
CA PRO A 156 -2.45 -7.34 17.58
C PRO A 156 -1.56 -7.10 18.80
N ILE A 157 -1.42 -5.85 19.21
CA ILE A 157 -0.69 -5.49 20.43
C ILE A 157 -1.32 -6.21 21.62
N GLY A 158 -0.50 -6.91 22.43
CA GLY A 158 -0.95 -7.64 23.59
C GLY A 158 -1.72 -8.95 23.32
N MET A 159 -1.78 -9.41 22.07
CA MET A 159 -2.47 -10.64 21.64
C MET A 159 -1.55 -11.50 20.78
N GLU A 160 -0.40 -11.92 21.32
CA GLU A 160 0.67 -12.61 20.56
C GLU A 160 0.24 -13.98 20.00
N GLU A 161 -0.79 -14.60 20.58
CA GLU A 161 -1.33 -15.89 20.13
C GLU A 161 -2.44 -15.75 19.06
N SER A 162 -2.85 -14.52 18.74
CA SER A 162 -3.93 -14.25 17.76
C SER A 162 -3.36 -13.72 16.46
N PRO A 163 -3.20 -14.55 15.42
CA PRO A 163 -2.64 -14.11 14.15
C PRO A 163 -3.60 -13.14 13.43
N VAL A 164 -3.06 -12.06 12.88
CA VAL A 164 -3.74 -11.20 11.90
C VAL A 164 -3.36 -11.68 10.51
N CYS A 165 -4.36 -12.12 9.76
CA CYS A 165 -4.17 -12.58 8.39
C CYS A 165 -4.78 -11.60 7.39
N VAL A 166 -4.24 -11.58 6.19
CA VAL A 166 -4.75 -10.78 5.07
C VAL A 166 -5.23 -11.74 3.98
N ASP A 167 -6.47 -11.54 3.54
CA ASP A 167 -6.99 -12.20 2.34
C ASP A 167 -6.27 -11.64 1.11
N LEU A 168 -5.29 -12.40 0.61
CA LEU A 168 -4.43 -11.98 -0.50
C LEU A 168 -5.18 -11.96 -1.84
N LEU A 169 -6.30 -12.65 -1.97
CA LEU A 169 -7.13 -12.56 -3.17
C LEU A 169 -7.82 -11.20 -3.23
N LYS A 170 -8.53 -10.84 -2.16
CA LYS A 170 -9.18 -9.52 -2.03
C LYS A 170 -8.16 -8.38 -2.07
N PHE A 171 -6.98 -8.59 -1.48
CA PHE A 171 -5.87 -7.64 -1.51
C PHE A 171 -5.37 -7.38 -2.94
N ALA A 172 -5.22 -8.41 -3.76
CA ALA A 172 -4.76 -8.29 -5.14
C ALA A 172 -5.82 -7.72 -6.11
N GLU A 173 -7.11 -7.81 -5.76
CA GLU A 173 -8.20 -7.30 -6.57
C GLU A 173 -8.41 -5.77 -6.44
N ARG A 174 -7.82 -5.15 -5.44
CA ARG A 174 -8.05 -3.74 -5.12
C ARG A 174 -6.74 -2.96 -5.05
N SER A 175 -6.83 -1.65 -5.24
CA SER A 175 -5.72 -0.75 -4.98
C SER A 175 -5.55 -0.58 -3.47
N ASN A 176 -4.33 -0.78 -3.00
CA ASN A 176 -3.96 -0.72 -1.60
C ASN A 176 -2.92 0.37 -1.36
N ALA A 177 -2.90 0.95 -0.18
CA ALA A 177 -1.91 1.94 0.19
C ALA A 177 -1.41 1.71 1.63
N ILE A 178 -0.08 1.81 1.80
CA ILE A 178 0.59 1.70 3.09
C ILE A 178 1.12 3.07 3.48
N PHE A 179 0.61 3.59 4.59
CA PHE A 179 0.97 4.90 5.11
C PHE A 179 1.76 4.77 6.41
N GLY A 180 2.68 5.69 6.64
CA GLY A 180 3.43 5.76 7.89
C GLY A 180 4.61 6.74 7.77
N LYS A 181 5.16 7.15 8.90
CA LYS A 181 6.37 7.97 8.96
C LYS A 181 7.60 7.15 8.53
N THR A 182 8.70 7.81 8.19
CA THR A 182 9.98 7.13 7.96
C THR A 182 10.39 6.33 9.19
N GLY A 183 10.88 5.11 9.00
CA GLY A 183 11.29 4.22 10.09
C GLY A 183 10.15 3.43 10.77
N THR A 184 8.88 3.57 10.34
CA THR A 184 7.75 2.83 10.94
C THR A 184 7.49 1.43 10.34
N GLY A 185 8.40 0.92 9.52
CA GLY A 185 8.28 -0.42 8.95
C GLY A 185 7.46 -0.54 7.66
N LYS A 186 7.13 0.58 6.96
CA LYS A 186 6.38 0.54 5.70
C LYS A 186 6.96 -0.44 4.68
N THR A 187 8.25 -0.33 4.39
CA THR A 187 8.96 -1.20 3.43
C THR A 187 8.93 -2.66 3.87
N PHE A 188 9.06 -2.92 5.18
CA PHE A 188 8.98 -4.27 5.74
C PHE A 188 7.59 -4.88 5.53
N LEU A 189 6.53 -4.16 5.89
CA LEU A 189 5.14 -4.61 5.68
C LEU A 189 4.84 -4.83 4.19
N THR A 190 5.27 -3.90 3.32
CA THR A 190 5.11 -4.05 1.87
C THR A 190 5.81 -5.32 1.38
N ARG A 191 7.05 -5.55 1.80
CA ARG A 191 7.83 -6.75 1.43
C ARG A 191 7.16 -8.03 1.92
N LEU A 192 6.59 -8.02 3.13
CA LEU A 192 5.86 -9.14 3.69
C LEU A 192 4.62 -9.49 2.86
N LEU A 193 3.81 -8.50 2.50
CA LEU A 193 2.63 -8.68 1.66
C LEU A 193 2.99 -9.18 0.25
N LEU A 194 4.06 -8.63 -0.35
CA LEU A 194 4.58 -9.10 -1.64
C LEU A 194 5.07 -10.55 -1.55
N ALA A 195 5.75 -10.92 -0.46
CA ALA A 195 6.15 -12.31 -0.21
C ALA A 195 4.93 -13.24 -0.14
N GLY A 196 3.88 -12.82 0.56
CA GLY A 196 2.62 -13.55 0.63
C GLY A 196 2.01 -13.81 -0.74
N THR A 197 1.90 -12.77 -1.60
CA THR A 197 1.35 -12.93 -2.96
C THR A 197 2.21 -13.85 -3.83
N ILE A 198 3.54 -13.86 -3.65
CA ILE A 198 4.47 -14.74 -4.36
C ILE A 198 4.32 -16.20 -3.89
N VAL A 199 4.18 -16.41 -2.58
CA VAL A 199 4.01 -17.77 -1.99
C VAL A 199 2.72 -18.39 -2.48
N THR A 200 1.61 -17.69 -2.31
CA THR A 200 0.27 -18.17 -2.66
C THR A 200 0.00 -18.18 -4.17
N GLY A 201 0.82 -17.45 -4.95
CA GLY A 201 0.63 -17.34 -6.41
C GLY A 201 -0.66 -16.61 -6.83
N ARG A 202 -1.28 -15.84 -5.93
CA ARG A 202 -2.53 -15.11 -6.21
C ARG A 202 -2.34 -13.95 -7.17
N ALA A 203 -1.16 -13.33 -7.17
CA ALA A 203 -0.77 -12.30 -8.14
C ALA A 203 0.71 -12.40 -8.48
N VAL A 204 1.07 -11.90 -9.65
CA VAL A 204 2.46 -11.56 -9.97
C VAL A 204 2.70 -10.09 -9.63
N ASN A 205 3.92 -9.76 -9.24
CA ASN A 205 4.25 -8.41 -8.80
C ASN A 205 5.24 -7.74 -9.76
N LEU A 206 5.01 -6.46 -10.05
CA LEU A 206 6.01 -5.56 -10.60
C LEU A 206 6.29 -4.48 -9.56
N VAL A 207 7.51 -4.47 -9.05
CA VAL A 207 7.95 -3.51 -8.02
C VAL A 207 8.93 -2.53 -8.65
N PHE A 208 8.60 -1.23 -8.61
CA PHE A 208 9.53 -0.17 -8.96
C PHE A 208 10.32 0.20 -7.71
N ASP A 209 11.54 -0.34 -7.62
CA ASP A 209 12.40 -0.28 -6.45
C ASP A 209 13.43 0.86 -6.59
N MET A 210 13.02 2.07 -6.21
CA MET A 210 13.85 3.27 -6.34
C MET A 210 15.08 3.23 -5.42
N HIS A 211 14.94 2.64 -4.24
CA HIS A 211 15.98 2.64 -3.21
C HIS A 211 16.73 1.32 -3.06
N SER A 212 16.46 0.34 -3.93
CA SER A 212 17.04 -1.02 -3.89
C SER A 212 16.78 -1.72 -2.55
N GLU A 213 15.53 -1.65 -2.07
CA GLU A 213 15.12 -2.23 -0.80
C GLU A 213 14.36 -3.56 -0.94
N TYR A 214 13.87 -3.91 -2.14
CA TYR A 214 13.00 -5.09 -2.34
C TYR A 214 13.72 -6.27 -2.98
N GLY A 215 14.65 -6.02 -3.91
CA GLY A 215 15.29 -7.06 -4.71
C GLY A 215 16.15 -7.99 -3.87
N TYR A 216 17.20 -7.48 -3.31
CA TYR A 216 18.14 -8.19 -2.45
C TYR A 216 18.05 -7.73 -1.00
N GLY A 217 18.60 -8.57 -0.10
CA GLY A 217 18.64 -8.25 1.32
C GLY A 217 19.58 -7.09 1.63
N SER A 218 19.25 -6.39 2.69
CA SER A 218 20.01 -5.28 3.24
C SER A 218 20.10 -5.38 4.76
N GLN A 219 21.05 -4.64 5.34
CA GLN A 219 21.08 -4.49 6.79
C GLN A 219 20.01 -3.50 7.21
N ALA A 220 19.13 -3.92 8.11
CA ALA A 220 18.15 -3.08 8.78
C ALA A 220 18.50 -2.96 10.26
N GLU A 221 18.09 -1.89 10.89
CA GLU A 221 18.24 -1.68 12.32
C GLU A 221 17.19 -2.54 13.05
N GLY A 222 17.63 -3.53 13.84
CA GLY A 222 16.75 -4.36 14.66
C GLY A 222 16.27 -3.63 15.91
N GLU A 223 15.28 -4.19 16.59
CA GLU A 223 14.69 -3.63 17.84
C GLU A 223 15.74 -3.35 18.93
N ASP A 224 16.82 -4.14 18.96
CA ASP A 224 17.93 -4.00 19.92
C ASP A 224 19.01 -2.99 19.47
N GLY A 225 18.77 -2.24 18.38
CA GLY A 225 19.77 -1.34 17.77
C GLY A 225 20.93 -2.08 17.11
N GLN A 226 20.86 -3.41 16.95
CA GLN A 226 21.84 -4.19 16.23
C GLN A 226 21.43 -4.32 14.76
N ALA A 227 22.44 -4.25 13.86
CA ALA A 227 22.18 -4.45 12.44
C ALA A 227 21.73 -5.89 12.18
N GLN A 228 20.51 -6.06 11.70
CA GLN A 228 19.96 -7.36 11.31
C GLN A 228 19.88 -7.44 9.79
N PHE A 229 20.33 -8.56 9.22
CA PHE A 229 20.21 -8.78 7.78
C PHE A 229 18.80 -9.26 7.45
N VAL A 230 18.10 -8.47 6.64
CA VAL A 230 16.76 -8.79 6.13
C VAL A 230 16.88 -9.21 4.67
N LYS A 231 16.43 -10.40 4.33
CA LYS A 231 16.47 -10.94 2.95
C LYS A 231 15.53 -10.18 2.03
N GLY A 232 15.94 -9.96 0.80
CA GLY A 232 15.10 -9.44 -0.26
C GLY A 232 14.21 -10.52 -0.91
N LEU A 233 13.29 -10.08 -1.76
CA LEU A 233 12.37 -11.00 -2.46
C LEU A 233 13.09 -11.97 -3.38
N ARG A 234 14.17 -11.53 -4.04
CA ARG A 234 15.00 -12.40 -4.91
C ARG A 234 15.75 -13.45 -4.11
N ASP A 235 16.23 -13.09 -2.89
CA ASP A 235 16.91 -14.02 -2.00
C ASP A 235 15.95 -15.09 -1.44
N LEU A 236 14.71 -14.68 -1.13
CA LEU A 236 13.68 -15.58 -0.61
C LEU A 236 13.12 -16.51 -1.71
N PHE A 237 12.93 -15.99 -2.93
CA PHE A 237 12.23 -16.65 -4.01
C PHE A 237 13.02 -16.62 -5.32
N PRO A 238 14.21 -17.23 -5.40
CA PRO A 238 15.10 -17.13 -6.56
C PRO A 238 14.52 -17.67 -7.87
N SER A 239 13.55 -18.59 -7.81
CA SER A 239 12.86 -19.13 -9.00
C SER A 239 11.60 -18.34 -9.40
N LYS A 240 11.01 -17.57 -8.48
CA LYS A 240 9.74 -16.85 -8.67
C LYS A 240 9.92 -15.33 -8.83
N VAL A 241 11.11 -14.79 -8.60
CA VAL A 241 11.40 -13.35 -8.71
C VAL A 241 12.56 -13.14 -9.67
N SER A 242 12.38 -12.23 -10.62
CA SER A 242 13.43 -11.77 -11.53
C SER A 242 13.82 -10.34 -11.18
N LEU A 243 15.12 -10.06 -11.24
CA LEU A 243 15.67 -8.74 -11.02
C LEU A 243 16.01 -8.06 -12.36
N PHE A 244 15.41 -6.93 -12.60
CA PHE A 244 15.71 -6.04 -13.72
C PHE A 244 16.42 -4.81 -13.20
N SER A 245 17.40 -4.29 -13.90
CA SER A 245 18.18 -3.12 -13.46
C SER A 245 18.35 -2.08 -14.55
N LEU A 246 18.08 -0.81 -14.20
CA LEU A 246 18.41 0.34 -15.02
C LEU A 246 19.91 0.67 -14.94
N ASP A 247 20.56 0.26 -13.84
CA ASP A 247 21.98 0.45 -13.60
C ASP A 247 22.65 -0.87 -13.20
N PRO A 248 22.88 -1.74 -14.19
CA PRO A 248 23.46 -3.05 -13.93
C PRO A 248 24.89 -2.98 -13.37
N ALA A 249 25.62 -1.89 -13.62
CA ALA A 249 26.96 -1.70 -13.08
C ALA A 249 26.92 -1.55 -11.55
N THR A 250 26.02 -0.69 -11.03
CA THR A 250 25.81 -0.54 -9.58
C THR A 250 25.27 -1.81 -8.95
N THR A 251 24.30 -2.50 -9.57
CA THR A 251 23.80 -3.78 -9.06
C THR A 251 24.92 -4.80 -8.93
N ARG A 252 25.80 -4.94 -9.94
CA ARG A 252 26.96 -5.83 -9.89
C ARG A 252 28.01 -5.42 -8.84
N SER A 253 28.22 -4.12 -8.65
CA SER A 253 29.17 -3.62 -7.64
C SER A 253 28.72 -3.94 -6.20
N ARG A 254 27.42 -4.10 -5.97
CA ARG A 254 26.83 -4.56 -4.71
C ARG A 254 26.89 -6.09 -4.52
N GLY A 255 27.48 -6.81 -5.46
CA GLY A 255 27.63 -8.29 -5.42
C GLY A 255 26.43 -9.04 -5.99
N HIS A 256 25.50 -8.36 -6.67
CA HIS A 256 24.30 -8.95 -7.24
C HIS A 256 24.36 -8.96 -8.78
N THR A 257 23.67 -9.90 -9.40
CA THR A 257 23.58 -9.96 -10.87
C THR A 257 22.13 -9.79 -11.29
N PRO A 258 21.79 -8.75 -12.07
CA PRO A 258 20.45 -8.62 -12.62
C PRO A 258 20.20 -9.72 -13.66
N ASP A 259 18.96 -10.19 -13.74
CA ASP A 259 18.52 -11.15 -14.76
C ASP A 259 18.38 -10.46 -16.13
N ARG A 260 18.10 -9.15 -16.13
CA ARG A 260 18.01 -8.31 -17.34
C ARG A 260 18.49 -6.89 -17.06
N ASP A 261 19.24 -6.36 -18.00
CA ASP A 261 19.58 -4.93 -18.05
C ASP A 261 18.41 -4.20 -18.76
N VAL A 262 17.98 -3.05 -18.26
CA VAL A 262 16.83 -2.32 -18.79
C VAL A 262 17.30 -1.18 -19.67
N HIS A 263 16.82 -1.17 -20.90
CA HIS A 263 17.00 -0.08 -21.84
C HIS A 263 15.64 0.48 -22.29
N LEU A 264 15.51 1.79 -22.28
CA LEU A 264 14.30 2.49 -22.70
C LEU A 264 14.62 3.31 -23.96
N HIS A 265 13.86 3.09 -25.01
CA HIS A 265 14.07 3.77 -26.27
C HIS A 265 13.18 5.00 -26.40
N ALA A 266 13.68 6.06 -26.99
CA ALA A 266 12.96 7.31 -27.16
C ALA A 266 11.63 7.15 -27.92
N ASP A 267 11.55 6.21 -28.88
CA ASP A 267 10.34 5.90 -29.65
C ASP A 267 9.23 5.23 -28.80
N GLN A 268 9.59 4.69 -27.64
CA GLN A 268 8.65 4.09 -26.69
C GLN A 268 7.98 5.11 -25.75
N ILE A 269 8.48 6.34 -25.73
CA ILE A 269 7.99 7.43 -24.89
C ILE A 269 6.84 8.18 -25.58
N GLU A 270 5.74 8.31 -24.86
CA GLU A 270 4.57 9.08 -25.29
C GLU A 270 4.53 10.46 -24.60
N PRO A 271 3.87 11.47 -25.19
CA PRO A 271 3.64 12.74 -24.51
C PRO A 271 2.99 12.59 -23.13
N THR A 272 2.10 11.60 -22.98
CA THR A 272 1.45 11.28 -21.69
C THR A 272 2.41 10.82 -20.60
N ASP A 273 3.61 10.34 -20.97
CA ASP A 273 4.65 9.97 -19.99
C ASP A 273 5.42 11.19 -19.48
N ILE A 274 5.42 12.28 -20.27
CA ILE A 274 6.10 13.55 -19.94
C ILE A 274 5.21 14.47 -19.09
N LEU A 275 3.90 14.41 -19.22
CA LEU A 275 2.98 15.29 -18.49
C LEU A 275 3.15 15.24 -16.97
N PRO A 276 3.26 14.05 -16.34
CA PRO A 276 3.47 13.96 -14.90
C PRO A 276 4.81 14.55 -14.43
N LEU A 277 5.77 14.71 -15.36
CA LEU A 277 7.05 15.34 -15.07
C LEU A 277 7.00 16.87 -15.21
N ARG A 278 5.89 17.45 -15.64
CA ARG A 278 5.78 18.88 -15.95
C ARG A 278 6.31 19.76 -14.81
N ASP A 279 5.85 19.53 -13.60
CA ASP A 279 6.24 20.34 -12.44
C ASP A 279 7.70 20.06 -12.03
N THR A 280 8.12 18.79 -12.02
CA THR A 280 9.50 18.39 -11.71
C THR A 280 10.51 18.95 -12.73
N LEU A 281 10.14 19.00 -14.00
CA LEU A 281 10.94 19.58 -15.07
C LEU A 281 10.78 21.11 -15.16
N ASN A 282 9.85 21.70 -14.42
CA ASN A 282 9.49 23.11 -14.54
C ASN A 282 9.17 23.47 -16.01
N LEU A 283 8.26 22.70 -16.62
CA LEU A 283 7.74 22.94 -17.97
C LEU A 283 6.44 23.76 -17.87
N ASN A 284 6.34 24.81 -18.69
CA ASN A 284 5.07 25.51 -18.85
C ASN A 284 4.09 24.65 -19.68
N ALA A 285 2.80 24.95 -19.58
CA ALA A 285 1.76 24.20 -20.27
C ALA A 285 1.98 24.14 -21.79
N THR A 286 2.36 25.26 -22.41
CA THR A 286 2.57 25.34 -23.86
C THR A 286 3.76 24.48 -24.32
N ALA A 287 4.82 24.38 -23.52
CA ALA A 287 5.94 23.50 -23.84
C ALA A 287 5.55 22.02 -23.71
N ALA A 288 4.73 21.68 -22.70
CA ALA A 288 4.18 20.33 -22.55
C ALA A 288 3.24 19.97 -23.71
N GLU A 289 2.36 20.87 -24.13
CA GLU A 289 1.47 20.70 -25.28
C GLU A 289 2.24 20.51 -26.60
N SER A 290 3.41 21.14 -26.76
CA SER A 290 4.25 20.98 -27.93
C SER A 290 4.69 19.53 -28.16
N SER A 291 4.75 18.69 -27.11
CA SER A 291 5.05 17.25 -27.24
C SER A 291 3.98 16.51 -28.05
N TYR A 292 2.69 16.88 -27.89
CA TYR A 292 1.59 16.29 -28.67
C TYR A 292 1.63 16.73 -30.13
N LEU A 293 1.97 17.99 -30.40
CA LEU A 293 2.10 18.47 -31.77
C LEU A 293 3.25 17.76 -32.49
N LEU A 294 4.39 17.58 -31.80
CA LEU A 294 5.52 16.81 -32.31
C LEU A 294 5.13 15.33 -32.55
N LYS A 295 4.42 14.70 -31.62
CA LYS A 295 3.94 13.32 -31.78
C LYS A 295 2.98 13.16 -32.98
N ASN A 296 2.09 14.11 -33.16
CA ASN A 296 1.16 14.10 -34.31
C ASN A 296 1.89 14.18 -35.65
N GLN A 297 2.99 14.96 -35.73
CA GLN A 297 3.76 15.16 -36.94
C GLN A 297 4.75 14.01 -37.21
N TYR A 298 5.48 13.56 -36.18
CA TYR A 298 6.60 12.63 -36.33
C TYR A 298 6.32 11.21 -35.82
N GLY A 299 5.12 10.95 -35.31
CA GLY A 299 4.79 9.64 -34.76
C GLY A 299 5.72 9.24 -33.61
N ASP A 300 6.17 7.99 -33.63
CA ASP A 300 7.04 7.46 -32.57
C ASP A 300 8.42 8.09 -32.55
N GLN A 301 8.85 8.73 -33.66
CA GLN A 301 10.15 9.42 -33.75
C GLN A 301 10.14 10.84 -33.16
N TRP A 302 9.03 11.29 -32.56
CA TRP A 302 8.89 12.68 -32.08
C TRP A 302 9.95 13.10 -31.09
N LEU A 303 10.29 12.22 -30.12
CA LEU A 303 11.27 12.52 -29.08
C LEU A 303 12.68 12.47 -29.63
N THR A 304 12.99 11.49 -30.48
CA THR A 304 14.28 11.41 -31.18
C THR A 304 14.51 12.65 -32.02
N THR A 305 13.53 13.04 -32.83
CA THR A 305 13.59 14.24 -33.69
C THR A 305 13.81 15.51 -32.85
N LEU A 306 13.08 15.65 -31.74
CA LEU A 306 13.26 16.76 -30.81
C LEU A 306 14.66 16.80 -30.20
N LEU A 307 15.16 15.65 -29.71
CA LEU A 307 16.45 15.57 -29.03
C LEU A 307 17.63 15.76 -29.97
N GLU A 308 17.49 15.45 -31.25
CA GLU A 308 18.51 15.66 -32.30
C GLU A 308 18.60 17.10 -32.78
N ALA A 309 17.56 17.91 -32.60
CA ALA A 309 17.58 19.33 -32.97
C ALA A 309 18.62 20.10 -32.15
N GLN A 310 19.53 20.79 -32.83
CA GLN A 310 20.65 21.54 -32.19
C GLN A 310 20.75 22.98 -32.64
N SER A 311 20.37 23.28 -33.87
CA SER A 311 20.49 24.60 -34.47
C SER A 311 19.19 25.41 -34.38
N ALA A 312 19.33 26.74 -34.51
CA ALA A 312 18.16 27.63 -34.60
C ALA A 312 17.25 27.29 -35.77
N ASP A 313 17.86 26.82 -36.90
CA ASP A 313 17.14 26.43 -38.12
C ASP A 313 16.34 25.12 -37.90
N ASP A 314 16.88 24.17 -37.10
CA ASP A 314 16.15 22.95 -36.73
C ASP A 314 14.88 23.30 -35.97
N PHE A 315 14.97 24.16 -34.97
CA PHE A 315 13.81 24.57 -34.17
C PHE A 315 12.79 25.37 -35.00
N GLU A 316 13.24 26.16 -35.92
CA GLU A 316 12.35 26.88 -36.85
C GLU A 316 11.60 25.90 -37.79
N ARG A 317 12.31 24.94 -38.35
CA ARG A 317 11.69 23.86 -39.13
C ARG A 317 10.66 23.07 -38.33
N LEU A 318 11.02 22.65 -37.11
CA LEU A 318 10.10 21.92 -36.23
C LEU A 318 8.86 22.77 -35.90
N ALA A 319 9.01 24.07 -35.67
CA ALA A 319 7.91 24.99 -35.38
C ALA A 319 6.98 25.12 -36.60
N ASP A 320 7.52 25.30 -37.82
CA ASP A 320 6.78 25.43 -39.05
C ASP A 320 6.02 24.17 -39.38
N GLU A 321 6.64 22.99 -39.22
CA GLU A 321 6.02 21.69 -39.56
C GLU A 321 4.95 21.27 -38.55
N THR A 322 5.07 21.66 -37.28
CA THR A 322 4.13 21.23 -36.23
C THR A 322 3.11 22.29 -35.84
N GLY A 323 3.34 23.54 -36.18
CA GLY A 323 2.55 24.69 -35.73
C GLY A 323 2.79 25.06 -34.27
N ALA A 324 3.79 24.47 -33.59
CA ALA A 324 4.17 24.82 -32.24
C ALA A 324 5.06 26.06 -32.21
N HIS A 325 5.08 26.74 -31.06
CA HIS A 325 5.98 27.87 -30.90
C HIS A 325 7.44 27.42 -30.77
N LYS A 326 8.37 28.00 -31.53
CA LYS A 326 9.80 27.71 -31.51
C LYS A 326 10.36 27.69 -30.07
N ASN A 327 10.09 28.74 -29.27
CA ASN A 327 10.58 28.85 -27.89
C ASN A 327 10.06 27.71 -26.98
N SER A 328 8.85 27.19 -27.27
CA SER A 328 8.26 26.08 -26.52
C SER A 328 8.96 24.76 -26.85
N ILE A 329 9.29 24.54 -28.12
CA ILE A 329 10.08 23.37 -28.57
C ILE A 329 11.49 23.41 -28.00
N GLU A 330 12.15 24.57 -28.03
CA GLU A 330 13.47 24.77 -27.43
C GLU A 330 13.47 24.50 -25.90
N ALA A 331 12.43 25.01 -25.22
CA ALA A 331 12.27 24.78 -23.79
C ALA A 331 12.04 23.28 -23.47
N LEU A 332 11.18 22.61 -24.23
CA LEU A 332 10.91 21.19 -24.10
C LEU A 332 12.20 20.37 -24.32
N ARG A 333 12.91 20.62 -25.42
CA ARG A 333 14.17 19.96 -25.75
C ARG A 333 15.20 20.14 -24.66
N ARG A 334 15.42 21.36 -24.16
CA ARG A 334 16.38 21.65 -23.09
C ARG A 334 16.07 20.88 -21.81
N LYS A 335 14.79 20.65 -21.51
CA LYS A 335 14.37 19.93 -20.29
C LYS A 335 14.46 18.41 -20.45
N LEU A 336 14.29 17.90 -21.67
CA LEU A 336 14.35 16.46 -21.93
C LEU A 336 15.78 16.00 -22.36
N ALA A 337 16.64 16.91 -22.81
CA ALA A 337 18.01 16.58 -23.25
C ALA A 337 18.84 15.82 -22.21
N PRO A 338 18.75 16.08 -20.89
CA PRO A 338 19.51 15.34 -19.90
C PRO A 338 19.23 13.84 -19.87
N PHE A 339 18.06 13.38 -20.34
CA PHE A 339 17.77 11.93 -20.39
C PHE A 339 18.73 11.17 -21.31
N ARG A 340 19.33 11.82 -22.32
CA ARG A 340 20.34 11.21 -23.21
C ARG A 340 21.65 10.85 -22.51
N GLU A 341 21.90 11.39 -21.33
CA GLU A 341 23.11 11.13 -20.57
C GLU A 341 23.01 9.87 -19.71
N TYR A 342 21.81 9.29 -19.61
CA TYR A 342 21.60 8.05 -18.86
C TYR A 342 21.86 6.82 -19.74
N ASP A 343 22.65 5.88 -19.26
CA ASP A 343 23.05 4.67 -20.00
C ASP A 343 21.86 3.77 -20.38
N PHE A 344 20.78 3.83 -19.60
CA PHE A 344 19.56 3.08 -19.90
C PHE A 344 18.68 3.70 -20.99
N PHE A 345 18.96 4.93 -21.42
CA PHE A 345 18.13 5.65 -22.39
C PHE A 345 18.86 5.83 -23.73
N THR A 346 18.20 5.44 -24.82
CA THR A 346 18.78 5.60 -26.16
C THR A 346 17.79 6.18 -27.16
N THR A 347 18.31 6.98 -28.09
CA THR A 347 17.57 7.49 -29.27
C THR A 347 17.77 6.60 -30.51
N GLN A 348 18.73 5.69 -30.48
CA GLN A 348 19.08 4.81 -31.59
C GLN A 348 19.17 3.37 -31.07
N PRO A 349 18.04 2.63 -31.07
CA PRO A 349 18.06 1.23 -30.65
C PRO A 349 18.95 0.40 -31.57
N SER A 350 19.72 -0.49 -30.98
CA SER A 350 20.48 -1.49 -31.71
C SER A 350 19.57 -2.61 -32.20
N PRO A 351 19.86 -3.23 -33.36
CA PRO A 351 19.10 -4.42 -33.80
C PRO A 351 19.12 -5.60 -32.81
N ASP A 352 20.11 -5.63 -31.93
CA ASP A 352 20.28 -6.66 -30.89
C ASP A 352 19.59 -6.29 -29.56
N ASP A 353 19.06 -5.04 -29.43
CA ASP A 353 18.32 -4.61 -28.26
C ASP A 353 16.96 -5.32 -28.21
N TYR A 354 16.70 -5.96 -27.08
CA TYR A 354 15.36 -6.51 -26.82
C TYR A 354 14.45 -5.44 -26.24
N ASP A 355 13.16 -5.55 -26.52
CA ASP A 355 12.18 -4.67 -25.89
C ASP A 355 11.99 -5.11 -24.42
N VAL A 356 12.28 -4.20 -23.49
CA VAL A 356 12.12 -4.43 -22.06
C VAL A 356 10.69 -4.85 -21.70
N LEU A 357 9.68 -4.34 -22.43
CA LEU A 357 8.29 -4.73 -22.22
C LEU A 357 8.07 -6.22 -22.50
N ASP A 358 8.63 -6.73 -23.60
CA ASP A 358 8.48 -8.14 -23.96
C ASP A 358 9.11 -9.03 -22.87
N ALA A 359 10.29 -8.67 -22.37
CA ALA A 359 10.94 -9.38 -21.27
C ALA A 359 10.14 -9.30 -19.96
N LEU A 360 9.52 -8.15 -19.64
CA LEU A 360 8.63 -8.01 -18.49
C LEU A 360 7.39 -8.90 -18.65
N LEU A 361 6.72 -8.85 -19.79
CA LEU A 361 5.50 -9.61 -20.07
C LEU A 361 5.78 -11.12 -20.10
N GLU A 362 6.94 -11.56 -20.60
CA GLU A 362 7.39 -12.95 -20.57
C GLU A 362 7.51 -13.45 -19.11
N ASN A 363 8.22 -12.69 -18.25
CA ASN A 363 8.38 -13.07 -16.84
C ASN A 363 7.05 -13.07 -16.10
N LEU A 364 6.27 -11.99 -16.19
CA LEU A 364 4.97 -11.87 -15.54
C LEU A 364 3.99 -12.95 -16.05
N GLY A 365 4.01 -13.24 -17.36
CA GLY A 365 3.19 -14.29 -17.95
C GLY A 365 3.61 -15.71 -17.55
N ALA A 366 4.87 -15.91 -17.19
CA ALA A 366 5.40 -17.17 -16.65
C ALA A 366 5.17 -17.31 -15.13
N GLY A 367 4.45 -16.38 -14.49
CA GLY A 367 4.18 -16.39 -13.05
C GLY A 367 5.36 -15.91 -12.18
N LYS A 368 6.33 -15.21 -12.80
CA LYS A 368 7.47 -14.62 -12.07
C LYS A 368 7.19 -13.14 -11.79
N SER A 369 7.35 -12.76 -10.55
CA SER A 369 7.38 -11.35 -10.14
C SER A 369 8.67 -10.67 -10.60
N VAL A 370 8.61 -9.37 -10.86
CA VAL A 370 9.76 -8.58 -11.30
C VAL A 370 10.00 -7.45 -10.32
N VAL A 371 11.24 -7.32 -9.87
CA VAL A 371 11.74 -6.13 -9.16
C VAL A 371 12.63 -5.36 -10.13
N LEU A 372 12.28 -4.10 -10.38
CA LEU A 372 13.02 -3.20 -11.25
C LEU A 372 13.78 -2.19 -10.39
N GLU A 373 15.09 -2.38 -10.28
CA GLU A 373 16.00 -1.51 -9.53
C GLU A 373 16.47 -0.31 -10.37
N PHE A 374 16.53 0.84 -9.72
CA PHE A 374 17.00 2.09 -10.32
C PHE A 374 18.51 2.34 -10.09
N GLY A 375 19.15 1.58 -9.19
CA GLY A 375 20.59 1.64 -8.94
C GLY A 375 21.03 2.98 -8.34
N GLN A 376 21.88 3.74 -9.08
CA GLN A 376 22.31 5.08 -8.70
C GLN A 376 21.36 6.19 -9.20
N TYR A 377 20.34 5.85 -9.98
CA TYR A 377 19.41 6.84 -10.52
C TYR A 377 18.31 7.16 -9.51
N ASP A 378 18.65 7.88 -8.46
CA ASP A 378 17.77 8.39 -7.41
C ASP A 378 17.00 9.67 -7.82
N ASP A 379 17.15 10.09 -9.09
CA ASP A 379 16.46 11.24 -9.66
C ASP A 379 14.96 10.93 -9.87
N LEU A 380 14.11 11.68 -9.20
CA LEU A 380 12.66 11.56 -9.34
C LEU A 380 12.17 11.65 -10.80
N ARG A 381 12.86 12.42 -11.66
CA ARG A 381 12.53 12.52 -13.09
C ARG A 381 12.68 11.20 -13.81
N VAL A 382 13.76 10.47 -13.51
CA VAL A 382 14.01 9.13 -14.04
C VAL A 382 12.93 8.16 -13.55
N TYR A 383 12.67 8.19 -12.25
CA TYR A 383 11.65 7.33 -11.64
C TYR A 383 10.27 7.53 -12.27
N LEU A 384 9.81 8.79 -12.36
CA LEU A 384 8.53 9.13 -12.96
C LEU A 384 8.45 8.71 -14.44
N LEU A 385 9.49 8.99 -15.24
CA LEU A 385 9.50 8.66 -16.66
C LEU A 385 9.40 7.14 -16.88
N VAL A 386 10.29 6.38 -16.24
CA VAL A 386 10.38 4.93 -16.43
C VAL A 386 9.12 4.24 -15.91
N ALA A 387 8.68 4.59 -14.71
CA ALA A 387 7.48 4.00 -14.13
C ALA A 387 6.23 4.29 -14.96
N ASN A 388 6.04 5.53 -15.43
CA ASN A 388 4.91 5.89 -16.28
C ASN A 388 4.94 5.17 -17.64
N ALA A 389 6.09 5.19 -18.34
CA ALA A 389 6.22 4.58 -19.66
C ALA A 389 5.98 3.07 -19.61
N LEU A 390 6.58 2.37 -18.66
CA LEU A 390 6.42 0.93 -18.53
C LEU A 390 4.99 0.56 -18.06
N THR A 391 4.45 1.25 -17.07
CA THR A 391 3.08 0.98 -16.59
C THR A 391 2.04 1.20 -17.69
N ARG A 392 2.16 2.29 -18.48
CA ARG A 392 1.28 2.55 -19.63
C ARG A 392 1.34 1.41 -20.65
N ARG A 393 2.53 0.94 -20.99
CA ARG A 393 2.74 -0.13 -21.97
C ARG A 393 2.21 -1.47 -21.45
N ILE A 394 2.49 -1.81 -20.20
CA ILE A 394 1.99 -3.02 -19.53
C ILE A 394 0.46 -3.00 -19.49
N ARG A 395 -0.14 -1.89 -19.06
CA ARG A 395 -1.59 -1.74 -19.03
C ARG A 395 -2.22 -2.01 -20.39
N ARG A 396 -1.69 -1.40 -21.45
CA ARG A 396 -2.18 -1.66 -22.84
C ARG A 396 -2.10 -3.14 -23.21
N ALA A 397 -0.99 -3.81 -22.88
CA ALA A 397 -0.83 -5.24 -23.15
C ALA A 397 -1.84 -6.10 -22.38
N TYR A 398 -2.06 -5.78 -21.09
CA TYR A 398 -3.06 -6.46 -20.25
C TYR A 398 -4.49 -6.22 -20.75
N GLU A 399 -4.84 -5.00 -21.16
CA GLU A 399 -6.14 -4.67 -21.78
C GLU A 399 -6.36 -5.51 -23.06
N GLN A 400 -5.35 -5.62 -23.92
CA GLN A 400 -5.43 -6.44 -25.13
C GLN A 400 -5.62 -7.93 -24.79
N LYS A 401 -4.86 -8.45 -23.82
CA LYS A 401 -4.96 -9.85 -23.38
C LYS A 401 -6.34 -10.12 -22.74
N THR A 402 -6.84 -9.22 -21.93
CA THR A 402 -8.18 -9.30 -21.34
C THR A 402 -9.27 -9.29 -22.40
N ASN A 403 -9.17 -8.41 -23.40
CA ASN A 403 -10.13 -8.36 -24.50
C ASN A 403 -10.11 -9.65 -25.33
N ARG A 404 -8.93 -10.21 -25.60
CA ARG A 404 -8.80 -11.50 -26.27
C ARG A 404 -9.44 -12.61 -25.44
N TYR A 405 -9.16 -12.70 -24.14
CA TYR A 405 -9.78 -13.68 -23.25
C TYR A 405 -11.31 -13.58 -23.26
N ARG A 406 -11.85 -12.36 -23.19
CA ARG A 406 -13.31 -12.15 -23.28
C ARG A 406 -13.92 -12.66 -24.59
N GLN A 407 -13.19 -12.58 -25.70
CA GLN A 407 -13.64 -13.06 -27.01
C GLN A 407 -13.49 -14.57 -27.17
N THR A 408 -12.37 -15.13 -26.73
CA THR A 408 -12.01 -16.54 -26.98
C THR A 408 -12.47 -17.47 -25.85
N GLN A 409 -12.63 -16.96 -24.62
CA GLN A 409 -12.86 -17.74 -23.38
C GLN A 409 -11.79 -18.82 -23.18
N ASN A 410 -10.59 -18.63 -23.77
CA ASN A 410 -9.49 -19.55 -23.65
C ASN A 410 -8.65 -19.17 -22.41
N GLU A 411 -8.53 -20.10 -21.46
CA GLU A 411 -7.76 -19.89 -20.22
C GLU A 411 -6.29 -19.51 -20.47
N ALA A 412 -5.70 -19.91 -21.60
CA ALA A 412 -4.35 -19.47 -21.98
C ALA A 412 -4.24 -17.97 -22.27
N ASP A 413 -5.36 -17.33 -22.65
CA ASP A 413 -5.44 -15.89 -22.91
C ASP A 413 -5.76 -15.09 -21.63
N LYS A 414 -6.13 -15.75 -20.53
CA LYS A 414 -6.46 -15.09 -19.26
C LYS A 414 -5.22 -14.43 -18.66
N PRO A 415 -5.23 -13.10 -18.44
CA PRO A 415 -4.11 -12.45 -17.80
C PRO A 415 -4.07 -12.87 -16.32
N GLN A 416 -2.86 -13.11 -15.81
CA GLN A 416 -2.68 -13.29 -14.37
C GLN A 416 -2.92 -11.95 -13.65
N PRO A 417 -3.50 -11.95 -12.44
CA PRO A 417 -3.57 -10.75 -11.62
C PRO A 417 -2.18 -10.15 -11.44
N LEU A 418 -2.06 -8.84 -11.69
CA LEU A 418 -0.80 -8.11 -11.60
C LEU A 418 -0.94 -7.01 -10.56
N MET A 419 -0.06 -7.01 -9.58
CA MET A 419 0.12 -5.92 -8.65
C MET A 419 1.33 -5.08 -9.07
N ILE A 420 1.12 -3.77 -9.17
CA ILE A 420 2.20 -2.81 -9.44
C ILE A 420 2.44 -2.02 -8.15
N THR A 421 3.64 -2.16 -7.60
CA THR A 421 4.06 -1.46 -6.39
C THR A 421 4.94 -0.28 -6.76
N ILE A 422 4.57 0.89 -6.26
CA ILE A 422 5.33 2.14 -6.43
C ILE A 422 5.69 2.72 -5.06
N GLU A 423 6.90 3.21 -4.95
CA GLU A 423 7.33 4.03 -3.82
C GLU A 423 6.94 5.49 -4.06
N GLU A 424 6.92 6.30 -3.00
CA GLU A 424 6.60 7.73 -3.10
C GLU A 424 5.31 8.02 -3.91
N ALA A 425 4.28 7.18 -3.70
CA ALA A 425 3.03 7.19 -4.47
C ALA A 425 2.39 8.59 -4.60
N HIS A 426 2.62 9.48 -3.61
CA HIS A 426 2.14 10.86 -3.63
C HIS A 426 2.67 11.69 -4.83
N LYS A 427 3.78 11.27 -5.45
CA LYS A 427 4.33 11.90 -6.66
C LYS A 427 3.57 11.55 -7.93
N PHE A 428 2.86 10.42 -7.93
CA PHE A 428 2.06 9.95 -9.07
C PHE A 428 0.56 10.20 -8.91
N LEU A 429 0.10 10.25 -7.66
CA LEU A 429 -1.31 10.26 -7.29
C LEU A 429 -1.76 11.58 -6.63
N SER A 430 -0.99 12.66 -6.80
CA SER A 430 -1.46 13.97 -6.35
C SER A 430 -2.74 14.36 -7.11
N PRO A 431 -3.71 15.04 -6.47
CA PRO A 431 -5.00 15.37 -7.07
C PRO A 431 -4.90 16.05 -8.43
N ASP A 432 -3.87 16.87 -8.65
CA ASP A 432 -3.69 17.67 -9.85
C ASP A 432 -3.27 16.84 -11.08
N ILE A 433 -2.56 15.72 -10.88
CA ILE A 433 -1.99 14.92 -11.96
C ILE A 433 -2.46 13.47 -12.01
N ALA A 434 -3.11 12.96 -10.94
CA ALA A 434 -3.48 11.56 -10.83
C ALA A 434 -4.26 11.06 -12.06
N HIS A 435 -5.24 11.84 -12.55
CA HIS A 435 -6.06 11.47 -13.70
C HIS A 435 -5.29 11.40 -15.02
N GLU A 436 -4.10 12.01 -15.12
CA GLU A 436 -3.24 12.01 -16.30
C GLU A 436 -2.24 10.83 -16.27
N THR A 437 -1.95 10.28 -15.09
CA THR A 437 -0.98 9.18 -14.93
C THR A 437 -1.60 7.82 -15.26
N PRO A 438 -0.79 6.84 -15.71
CA PRO A 438 -1.24 5.46 -15.84
C PRO A 438 -1.71 4.88 -14.48
N PHE A 439 -1.07 5.26 -13.38
CA PHE A 439 -1.40 4.81 -12.03
C PHE A 439 -2.77 5.28 -11.58
N GLY A 440 -3.10 6.56 -11.78
CA GLY A 440 -4.41 7.09 -11.43
C GLY A 440 -5.55 6.55 -12.30
N LYS A 441 -5.23 5.92 -13.45
CA LYS A 441 -6.21 5.20 -14.28
C LYS A 441 -6.40 3.74 -13.86
N ILE A 442 -5.48 3.20 -13.07
CA ILE A 442 -5.51 1.84 -12.51
C ILE A 442 -6.14 1.86 -11.12
N ALA A 443 -5.79 2.87 -10.28
CA ALA A 443 -6.36 3.09 -8.97
C ALA A 443 -7.84 3.48 -9.04
#